data_8228f4b4383c35146a6aeb102d35d72c
#
_entry.id   8228f4b4383c35146a6aeb102d35d72c
#
_cell.length_a   1.000
_cell.length_b   1.000
_cell.length_c   1.000
_cell.angle_alpha   90.00
_cell.angle_beta   90.00
_cell.angle_gamma   90.00
#
_symmetry.space_group_name_H-M   'P 1'
#
loop_
_entity.id
_entity.type
_entity.pdbx_description
1 polymer ?
#
loop_
_entity_poly.entity_id
_entity_poly.type
_entity_poly.pdbx_seq_one_letter_code
_entity_poly.pdbx_strand_id
1 'polypeptide(L)'
;MNIILLSGGSGQRLWPLSNEIRSKQFIKIFHTEDGGLESMVQRVYRQIREADPEAKITIATSKAQISSIHNQLGENVGISMEPCRRDTFPAIALAVAYLQDVQGVTGEEPVIICPVDPYVEKDYFEALQRLEKRAAQSAAHLVLMGMEPTYPSEKYGYIIPKTAENISPVEMFKEKPDKEQAAEYIRQGALWNGGVFAFRLNYVLQKAHELIEFTDYEDLLAKYETLQKISFDYAVVEKEPEIEVMRFAGTWKDLGTWNTLTEAMDSACVGEAVLNETCRNVHVVNELDMPVLCMGLQDIVVAASPEGILVSDKEQSSYIKPYVSSFTQQVMFAEKSWGSFRIMDVEKESLTIKVTLNPGHKMNYHSHEFRDEVWTVIYGEGRAVIDGEERRVKAGDVLRMPAGCRHMLLADTELQVIEVQLGKDISVQDKKKYPPLKPL
;
A
#
# COMPACT_ATOMS: atom_id res chain seq x y z
N MET A 1 -12.89 -13.09 11.47
CA MET A 1 -12.50 -11.71 11.89
C MET A 1 -13.02 -10.68 10.89
N ASN A 2 -13.47 -9.50 11.37
CA ASN A 2 -13.66 -8.32 10.52
C ASN A 2 -12.41 -7.43 10.65
N ILE A 3 -11.64 -7.28 9.58
CA ILE A 3 -10.35 -6.56 9.61
C ILE A 3 -10.38 -5.40 8.62
N ILE A 4 -10.01 -4.22 9.10
CA ILE A 4 -9.70 -3.05 8.29
C ILE A 4 -8.18 -2.91 8.20
N LEU A 5 -7.63 -3.07 7.00
CA LEU A 5 -6.23 -2.82 6.70
C LEU A 5 -6.03 -1.37 6.28
N LEU A 6 -5.27 -0.61 7.04
CA LEU A 6 -4.93 0.77 6.68
C LEU A 6 -3.78 0.77 5.66
N SER A 7 -4.10 1.10 4.42
CA SER A 7 -3.16 1.18 3.31
C SER A 7 -2.91 2.64 2.92
N GLY A 8 -2.53 3.46 3.89
CA GLY A 8 -2.19 4.86 3.70
C GLY A 8 -0.68 5.08 3.46
N GLY A 9 -0.31 6.31 3.13
CA GLY A 9 1.09 6.73 3.03
C GLY A 9 1.58 6.96 1.59
N SER A 10 2.53 7.90 1.42
CA SER A 10 3.13 8.24 0.11
C SER A 10 4.34 7.39 -0.25
N GLY A 11 4.89 6.64 0.72
CA GLY A 11 6.05 5.76 0.50
C GLY A 11 7.34 6.42 0.02
N GLN A 12 7.44 7.75 -0.07
CA GLN A 12 8.56 8.48 -0.69
C GLN A 12 9.96 8.12 -0.14
N ARG A 13 10.04 7.55 1.06
CA ARG A 13 11.30 7.14 1.68
C ARG A 13 11.92 5.88 1.06
N LEU A 14 11.18 5.15 0.24
CA LEU A 14 11.68 3.99 -0.51
C LEU A 14 11.85 4.30 -2.00
N TRP A 15 12.00 5.60 -2.36
CA TRP A 15 12.46 5.95 -3.69
C TRP A 15 13.78 5.23 -4.00
N PRO A 16 13.99 4.71 -5.22
CA PRO A 16 13.22 4.87 -6.43
C PRO A 16 12.17 3.78 -6.66
N LEU A 17 11.95 2.85 -5.74
CA LEU A 17 10.94 1.79 -5.92
C LEU A 17 9.51 2.27 -5.64
N SER A 18 9.36 3.33 -4.86
CA SER A 18 8.06 3.95 -4.58
C SER A 18 7.91 5.27 -5.33
N ASN A 19 6.68 5.55 -5.77
CA ASN A 19 6.27 6.80 -6.41
C ASN A 19 4.88 7.22 -5.93
N GLU A 20 4.26 8.23 -6.53
CA GLU A 20 2.93 8.73 -6.14
C GLU A 20 1.81 7.70 -6.31
N ILE A 21 1.96 6.74 -7.22
CA ILE A 21 0.99 5.68 -7.51
C ILE A 21 1.36 4.40 -6.78
N ARG A 22 2.64 4.00 -6.84
CA ARG A 22 3.17 2.80 -6.21
C ARG A 22 3.74 3.13 -4.83
N SER A 23 2.93 3.03 -3.80
CA SER A 23 3.38 3.18 -2.40
C SER A 23 4.18 1.95 -1.93
N LYS A 24 4.92 2.11 -0.81
CA LYS A 24 5.85 1.09 -0.28
C LYS A 24 5.25 -0.31 -0.12
N GLN A 25 3.99 -0.40 0.28
CA GLN A 25 3.30 -1.67 0.54
C GLN A 25 3.05 -2.51 -0.71
N PHE A 26 3.22 -1.94 -1.92
CA PHE A 26 3.07 -2.63 -3.20
C PHE A 26 4.40 -3.06 -3.83
N ILE A 27 5.54 -2.79 -3.18
CA ILE A 27 6.86 -3.19 -3.67
C ILE A 27 7.05 -4.68 -3.40
N LYS A 28 7.35 -5.47 -4.44
CA LYS A 28 7.56 -6.92 -4.35
C LYS A 28 9.03 -7.21 -4.05
N ILE A 29 9.34 -7.56 -2.80
CA ILE A 29 10.71 -7.78 -2.32
C ILE A 29 10.88 -8.97 -1.38
N PHE A 30 9.78 -9.58 -0.94
CA PHE A 30 9.82 -10.77 -0.09
C PHE A 30 9.64 -12.01 -0.93
N HIS A 31 10.50 -13.01 -0.73
CA HIS A 31 10.39 -14.27 -1.45
C HIS A 31 9.21 -15.10 -0.91
N THR A 32 8.51 -15.73 -1.82
CA THR A 32 7.48 -16.73 -1.54
C THR A 32 8.09 -18.13 -1.58
N GLU A 33 7.43 -19.12 -1.01
CA GLU A 33 7.91 -20.51 -0.98
C GLU A 33 8.09 -21.12 -2.38
N ASP A 34 7.34 -20.65 -3.36
CA ASP A 34 7.43 -21.07 -4.77
C ASP A 34 8.52 -20.32 -5.57
N GLY A 35 9.31 -19.46 -4.91
CA GLY A 35 10.40 -18.69 -5.50
C GLY A 35 9.97 -17.42 -6.22
N GLY A 36 8.70 -17.00 -6.11
CA GLY A 36 8.21 -15.71 -6.57
C GLY A 36 8.57 -14.58 -5.59
N LEU A 37 8.05 -13.38 -5.88
CA LEU A 37 8.16 -12.23 -5.00
C LEU A 37 6.77 -11.72 -4.63
N GLU A 38 6.56 -11.45 -3.35
CA GLU A 38 5.35 -10.81 -2.84
C GLU A 38 5.64 -9.43 -2.25
N SER A 39 4.62 -8.59 -2.25
CA SER A 39 4.63 -7.29 -1.58
C SER A 39 4.14 -7.41 -0.13
N MET A 40 4.31 -6.32 0.65
CA MET A 40 3.78 -6.27 2.03
C MET A 40 2.28 -6.54 2.08
N VAL A 41 1.50 -5.91 1.18
CA VAL A 41 0.04 -6.09 1.18
C VAL A 41 -0.35 -7.51 0.80
N GLN A 42 0.37 -8.15 -0.14
CA GLN A 42 0.15 -9.57 -0.49
C GLN A 42 0.50 -10.48 0.68
N ARG A 43 1.66 -10.25 1.33
CA ARG A 43 2.12 -11.02 2.49
C ARG A 43 1.12 -10.95 3.65
N VAL A 44 0.73 -9.75 4.06
CA VAL A 44 -0.23 -9.56 5.16
C VAL A 44 -1.59 -10.17 4.84
N TYR A 45 -2.09 -9.96 3.61
CA TYR A 45 -3.35 -10.55 3.16
C TYR A 45 -3.32 -12.08 3.19
N ARG A 46 -2.26 -12.71 2.66
CA ARG A 46 -2.06 -14.15 2.69
C ARG A 46 -2.01 -14.69 4.12
N GLN A 47 -1.20 -14.08 4.98
CA GLN A 47 -1.03 -14.50 6.37
C GLN A 47 -2.33 -14.37 7.19
N ILE A 48 -3.16 -13.34 6.94
CA ILE A 48 -4.51 -13.25 7.55
C ILE A 48 -5.37 -14.42 7.09
N ARG A 49 -5.38 -14.74 5.79
CA ARG A 49 -6.16 -15.86 5.23
C ARG A 49 -5.70 -17.21 5.73
N GLU A 50 -4.42 -17.40 5.99
CA GLU A 50 -3.86 -18.60 6.61
C GLU A 50 -4.31 -18.76 8.07
N ALA A 51 -4.34 -17.65 8.83
CA ALA A 51 -4.78 -17.64 10.21
C ALA A 51 -6.31 -17.78 10.34
N ASP A 52 -7.07 -17.13 9.46
CA ASP A 52 -8.53 -17.14 9.41
C ASP A 52 -9.03 -17.10 7.96
N PRO A 53 -9.33 -18.27 7.36
CA PRO A 53 -9.84 -18.36 5.99
C PRO A 53 -11.14 -17.59 5.75
N GLU A 54 -11.97 -17.40 6.79
CA GLU A 54 -13.25 -16.70 6.73
C GLU A 54 -13.14 -15.20 7.07
N ALA A 55 -11.93 -14.67 7.30
CA ALA A 55 -11.75 -13.27 7.63
C ALA A 55 -12.34 -12.35 6.53
N LYS A 56 -13.16 -11.39 6.94
CA LYS A 56 -13.65 -10.32 6.08
C LYS A 56 -12.63 -9.18 6.09
N ILE A 57 -11.90 -9.03 4.99
CA ILE A 57 -10.82 -8.05 4.88
C ILE A 57 -11.30 -6.86 4.05
N THR A 58 -11.23 -5.67 4.65
CA THR A 58 -11.49 -4.40 3.98
C THR A 58 -10.23 -3.55 3.99
N ILE A 59 -9.82 -3.01 2.84
CA ILE A 59 -8.66 -2.15 2.73
C ILE A 59 -9.12 -0.70 2.65
N ALA A 60 -8.74 0.10 3.64
CA ALA A 60 -8.91 1.56 3.61
C ALA A 60 -7.75 2.17 2.84
N THR A 61 -8.04 2.80 1.70
CA THR A 61 -7.02 3.22 0.75
C THR A 61 -7.45 4.42 -0.09
N SER A 62 -6.48 5.09 -0.72
CA SER A 62 -6.77 6.17 -1.66
C SER A 62 -7.13 5.66 -3.06
N LYS A 63 -7.87 6.46 -3.81
CA LYS A 63 -8.26 6.17 -5.21
C LYS A 63 -7.08 5.78 -6.10
N ALA A 64 -5.89 6.37 -5.89
CA ALA A 64 -4.70 6.10 -6.70
C ALA A 64 -4.17 4.66 -6.52
N GLN A 65 -4.45 4.01 -5.38
CA GLN A 65 -3.92 2.69 -5.03
C GLN A 65 -4.87 1.53 -5.37
N ILE A 66 -6.13 1.79 -5.69
CA ILE A 66 -7.14 0.75 -5.98
C ILE A 66 -6.67 -0.19 -7.09
N SER A 67 -6.07 0.36 -8.15
CA SER A 67 -5.57 -0.45 -9.26
C SER A 67 -4.47 -1.42 -8.83
N SER A 68 -3.55 -1.00 -7.97
CA SER A 68 -2.49 -1.88 -7.43
C SER A 68 -3.06 -2.95 -6.51
N ILE A 69 -4.08 -2.61 -5.70
CA ILE A 69 -4.77 -3.59 -4.84
C ILE A 69 -5.43 -4.67 -5.71
N HIS A 70 -6.22 -4.27 -6.71
CA HIS A 70 -6.87 -5.25 -7.60
C HIS A 70 -5.85 -6.09 -8.39
N ASN A 71 -4.75 -5.49 -8.83
CA ASN A 71 -3.68 -6.21 -9.52
C ASN A 71 -3.04 -7.28 -8.63
N GLN A 72 -2.79 -6.96 -7.36
CA GLN A 72 -2.03 -7.82 -6.45
C GLN A 72 -2.89 -8.77 -5.62
N LEU A 73 -4.14 -8.42 -5.30
CA LEU A 73 -5.03 -9.20 -4.44
C LEU A 73 -6.29 -9.72 -5.15
N GLY A 74 -6.54 -9.29 -6.40
CA GLY A 74 -7.77 -9.58 -7.13
C GLY A 74 -8.92 -8.64 -6.74
N GLU A 75 -10.09 -8.86 -7.35
CA GLU A 75 -11.26 -7.98 -7.19
C GLU A 75 -12.17 -8.34 -6.00
N ASN A 76 -11.93 -9.47 -5.34
CA ASN A 76 -12.78 -9.98 -4.26
C ASN A 76 -12.38 -9.45 -2.86
N VAL A 77 -11.73 -8.31 -2.78
CA VAL A 77 -11.35 -7.65 -1.52
C VAL A 77 -12.24 -6.43 -1.27
N GLY A 78 -12.70 -6.25 -0.03
CA GLY A 78 -13.44 -5.04 0.37
C GLY A 78 -12.55 -3.80 0.25
N ILE A 79 -13.07 -2.72 -0.30
CA ILE A 79 -12.33 -1.46 -0.44
C ILE A 79 -13.16 -0.31 0.10
N SER A 80 -12.65 0.36 1.14
CA SER A 80 -13.11 1.66 1.59
C SER A 80 -12.22 2.73 0.98
N MET A 81 -12.74 3.45 -0.02
CA MET A 81 -11.96 4.38 -0.83
C MET A 81 -12.02 5.80 -0.29
N GLU A 82 -10.87 6.32 0.13
CA GLU A 82 -10.71 7.72 0.48
C GLU A 82 -10.56 8.60 -0.78
N PRO A 83 -11.39 9.63 -0.98
CA PRO A 83 -11.24 10.58 -2.08
C PRO A 83 -9.94 11.39 -2.00
N CYS A 84 -9.52 11.74 -0.78
CA CYS A 84 -8.28 12.45 -0.49
C CYS A 84 -7.72 12.04 0.88
N ARG A 85 -6.49 12.44 1.20
CA ARG A 85 -5.86 12.10 2.48
C ARG A 85 -6.32 13.02 3.60
N ARG A 86 -6.90 12.44 4.67
CA ARG A 86 -7.37 13.14 5.87
C ARG A 86 -6.84 12.56 7.18
N ASP A 87 -5.74 11.79 7.13
CA ASP A 87 -5.17 11.05 8.25
C ASP A 87 -6.07 9.88 8.73
N THR A 88 -5.69 9.18 9.80
CA THR A 88 -6.24 7.88 10.14
C THR A 88 -7.65 7.93 10.72
N PHE A 89 -8.08 8.98 11.43
CA PHE A 89 -9.43 9.02 11.97
C PHE A 89 -10.52 9.08 10.89
N PRO A 90 -10.49 10.00 9.92
CA PRO A 90 -11.47 9.99 8.83
C PRO A 90 -11.45 8.70 8.00
N ALA A 91 -10.25 8.11 7.75
CA ALA A 91 -10.13 6.85 7.04
C ALA A 91 -10.85 5.71 7.79
N ILE A 92 -10.65 5.63 9.11
CA ILE A 92 -11.30 4.64 9.97
C ILE A 92 -12.81 4.89 10.04
N ALA A 93 -13.25 6.15 10.22
CA ALA A 93 -14.66 6.51 10.24
C ALA A 93 -15.38 6.07 8.94
N LEU A 94 -14.76 6.35 7.78
CA LEU A 94 -15.31 5.93 6.48
C LEU A 94 -15.35 4.39 6.36
N ALA A 95 -14.30 3.69 6.82
CA ALA A 95 -14.24 2.24 6.74
C ALA A 95 -15.25 1.55 7.67
N VAL A 96 -15.49 2.05 8.87
CA VAL A 96 -16.51 1.47 9.78
C VAL A 96 -17.92 1.72 9.25
N ALA A 97 -18.20 2.90 8.67
CA ALA A 97 -19.47 3.17 7.98
C ALA A 97 -19.65 2.22 6.78
N TYR A 98 -18.60 1.98 5.99
CA TYR A 98 -18.62 1.00 4.89
C TYR A 98 -18.91 -0.43 5.39
N LEU A 99 -18.31 -0.86 6.50
CA LEU A 99 -18.58 -2.17 7.08
C LEU A 99 -20.05 -2.32 7.47
N GLN A 100 -20.66 -1.30 8.08
CA GLN A 100 -22.06 -1.33 8.47
C GLN A 100 -23.00 -1.27 7.27
N ASP A 101 -22.87 -0.25 6.44
CA ASP A 101 -23.88 0.12 5.44
C ASP A 101 -23.76 -0.71 4.15
N VAL A 102 -22.55 -1.14 3.80
CA VAL A 102 -22.27 -1.88 2.56
C VAL A 102 -22.05 -3.36 2.81
N GLN A 103 -21.31 -3.72 3.87
CA GLN A 103 -21.00 -5.12 4.16
C GLN A 103 -21.98 -5.78 5.17
N GLY A 104 -22.85 -5.01 5.83
CA GLY A 104 -23.86 -5.51 6.76
C GLY A 104 -23.27 -6.05 8.06
N VAL A 105 -22.09 -5.56 8.48
CA VAL A 105 -21.51 -5.91 9.79
C VAL A 105 -22.34 -5.25 10.88
N THR A 106 -22.75 -6.04 11.89
CA THR A 106 -23.58 -5.53 12.98
C THR A 106 -22.75 -4.75 14.01
N GLY A 107 -23.40 -3.82 14.71
CA GLY A 107 -22.71 -2.94 15.66
C GLY A 107 -22.01 -3.64 16.82
N GLU A 108 -22.46 -4.84 17.21
CA GLU A 108 -21.86 -5.63 18.30
C GLU A 108 -20.69 -6.49 17.85
N GLU A 109 -20.49 -6.65 16.53
CA GLU A 109 -19.38 -7.43 16.03
C GLU A 109 -18.04 -6.70 16.27
N PRO A 110 -17.01 -7.45 16.71
CA PRO A 110 -15.68 -6.89 16.86
C PRO A 110 -15.06 -6.60 15.49
N VAL A 111 -14.33 -5.49 15.41
CA VAL A 111 -13.56 -5.05 14.25
C VAL A 111 -12.13 -4.80 14.70
N ILE A 112 -11.18 -5.26 13.89
CA ILE A 112 -9.76 -4.99 14.07
C ILE A 112 -9.31 -3.99 13.02
N ILE A 113 -8.52 -3.02 13.43
CA ILE A 113 -7.76 -2.14 12.54
C ILE A 113 -6.29 -2.48 12.68
N CYS A 114 -5.61 -2.67 11.57
CA CYS A 114 -4.16 -2.79 11.56
C CYS A 114 -3.55 -2.19 10.28
N PRO A 115 -2.32 -1.66 10.34
CA PRO A 115 -1.61 -1.19 9.16
C PRO A 115 -1.15 -2.37 8.28
N VAL A 116 -0.98 -2.13 6.97
CA VAL A 116 -0.47 -3.14 6.01
C VAL A 116 1.04 -3.20 5.92
N ASP A 117 1.75 -2.31 6.60
CA ASP A 117 3.15 -2.04 6.35
C ASP A 117 4.17 -2.51 7.42
N PRO A 118 3.79 -3.12 8.56
CA PRO A 118 4.78 -3.74 9.43
C PRO A 118 5.20 -5.12 8.90
N TYR A 119 6.47 -5.46 9.11
CA TYR A 119 6.94 -6.83 8.97
C TYR A 119 6.65 -7.59 10.26
N VAL A 120 5.88 -8.66 10.11
CA VAL A 120 5.37 -9.48 11.21
C VAL A 120 5.43 -10.96 10.84
N GLU A 121 5.39 -11.83 11.86
CA GLU A 121 5.39 -13.28 11.71
C GLU A 121 4.02 -13.87 12.11
N LYS A 122 3.91 -15.20 12.02
CA LYS A 122 2.65 -15.93 12.25
C LYS A 122 2.00 -15.63 13.60
N ASP A 123 2.78 -15.49 14.65
CA ASP A 123 2.32 -15.22 16.04
C ASP A 123 1.55 -13.89 16.16
N TYR A 124 1.85 -12.92 15.28
CA TYR A 124 1.10 -11.68 15.21
C TYR A 124 -0.38 -11.91 14.80
N PHE A 125 -0.63 -12.76 13.81
CA PHE A 125 -2.00 -13.05 13.35
C PHE A 125 -2.79 -13.88 14.38
N GLU A 126 -2.10 -14.77 15.10
CA GLU A 126 -2.69 -15.45 16.27
C GLU A 126 -3.01 -14.45 17.40
N ALA A 127 -2.19 -13.41 17.56
CA ALA A 127 -2.47 -12.33 18.50
C ALA A 127 -3.68 -11.49 18.06
N LEU A 128 -3.88 -11.23 16.75
CA LEU A 128 -5.08 -10.54 16.24
C LEU A 128 -6.35 -11.31 16.57
N GLN A 129 -6.35 -12.65 16.46
CA GLN A 129 -7.52 -13.46 16.87
C GLN A 129 -7.80 -13.39 18.37
N ARG A 130 -6.75 -13.33 19.21
CA ARG A 130 -6.92 -13.12 20.66
C ARG A 130 -7.44 -11.71 20.97
N LEU A 131 -6.97 -10.71 20.24
CA LEU A 131 -7.39 -9.32 20.36
C LEU A 131 -8.89 -9.16 20.02
N GLU A 132 -9.34 -9.78 18.92
CA GLU A 132 -10.76 -9.81 18.52
C GLU A 132 -11.64 -10.40 19.63
N LYS A 133 -11.26 -11.59 20.13
CA LYS A 133 -11.99 -12.25 21.24
C LYS A 133 -12.04 -11.37 22.48
N ARG A 134 -10.94 -10.66 22.78
CA ARG A 134 -10.92 -9.74 23.92
C ARG A 134 -11.86 -8.58 23.70
N ALA A 135 -11.85 -7.93 22.55
CA ALA A 135 -12.75 -6.83 22.22
C ALA A 135 -14.24 -7.23 22.29
N ALA A 136 -14.57 -8.46 21.89
CA ALA A 136 -15.91 -9.00 22.00
C ALA A 136 -16.37 -9.22 23.46
N GLN A 137 -15.45 -9.49 24.39
CA GLN A 137 -15.74 -9.88 25.77
C GLN A 137 -15.49 -8.78 26.80
N SER A 138 -14.60 -7.83 26.49
CA SER A 138 -14.22 -6.77 27.42
C SER A 138 -15.33 -5.74 27.60
N ALA A 139 -15.34 -5.13 28.79
CA ALA A 139 -16.09 -3.90 29.06
C ALA A 139 -15.36 -2.64 28.53
N ALA A 140 -14.06 -2.74 28.23
CA ALA A 140 -13.31 -1.64 27.62
C ALA A 140 -13.83 -1.34 26.22
N HIS A 141 -13.85 -0.08 25.85
CA HIS A 141 -14.28 0.37 24.53
C HIS A 141 -13.26 0.07 23.44
N LEU A 142 -11.96 0.16 23.79
CA LEU A 142 -10.84 -0.14 22.90
C LEU A 142 -9.90 -1.16 23.54
N VAL A 143 -9.41 -2.10 22.74
CA VAL A 143 -8.32 -3.00 23.10
C VAL A 143 -7.17 -2.77 22.12
N LEU A 144 -6.03 -2.33 22.63
CA LEU A 144 -4.82 -2.05 21.84
C LEU A 144 -3.91 -3.28 21.83
N MET A 145 -3.17 -3.49 20.75
CA MET A 145 -2.01 -4.37 20.76
C MET A 145 -0.75 -3.52 21.01
N GLY A 146 -0.13 -3.73 22.16
CA GLY A 146 1.10 -3.02 22.53
C GLY A 146 2.34 -3.86 22.22
N MET A 147 3.24 -3.32 21.41
CA MET A 147 4.49 -3.97 20.99
C MET A 147 5.58 -3.73 22.04
N GLU A 148 6.36 -4.78 22.39
CA GLU A 148 7.48 -4.62 23.30
C GLU A 148 8.56 -3.73 22.68
N PRO A 149 8.94 -2.61 23.36
CA PRO A 149 9.91 -1.67 22.83
C PRO A 149 11.33 -2.22 22.94
N THR A 150 12.11 -2.06 21.87
CA THR A 150 13.53 -2.46 21.84
C THR A 150 14.50 -1.30 22.02
N TYR A 151 14.03 -0.05 21.86
CA TYR A 151 14.80 1.18 22.05
C TYR A 151 13.85 2.38 22.28
N PRO A 152 14.35 3.51 22.86
CA PRO A 152 13.52 4.72 23.00
C PRO A 152 13.36 5.43 21.66
N SER A 153 12.17 5.32 21.06
CA SER A 153 11.80 5.90 19.78
C SER A 153 10.94 7.15 19.95
N GLU A 154 11.27 8.23 19.24
CA GLU A 154 10.45 9.44 19.14
C GLU A 154 9.37 9.33 18.03
N LYS A 155 9.35 8.17 17.32
CA LYS A 155 8.46 7.97 16.14
C LYS A 155 7.14 7.29 16.48
N TYR A 156 7.06 6.63 17.65
CA TYR A 156 5.88 5.85 18.06
C TYR A 156 5.15 6.48 19.22
N GLY A 157 3.87 6.16 19.35
CA GLY A 157 3.10 6.38 20.57
C GLY A 157 3.50 5.33 21.65
N TYR A 158 3.31 5.69 22.90
CA TYR A 158 3.59 4.84 24.06
C TYR A 158 2.30 4.59 24.84
N ILE A 159 2.08 3.31 25.15
CA ILE A 159 0.96 2.84 25.95
C ILE A 159 1.51 2.42 27.30
N ILE A 160 1.14 3.11 28.36
CA ILE A 160 1.57 2.82 29.72
C ILE A 160 0.49 1.96 30.38
N PRO A 161 0.75 0.67 30.66
CA PRO A 161 -0.23 -0.22 31.29
C PRO A 161 -0.25 0.01 32.81
N LYS A 162 -1.42 -0.20 33.44
CA LYS A 162 -1.55 -0.16 34.91
C LYS A 162 -0.90 -1.34 35.62
N THR A 163 -0.80 -2.49 34.94
CA THR A 163 -0.24 -3.72 35.50
C THR A 163 0.77 -4.34 34.54
N ALA A 164 1.61 -5.25 35.04
CA ALA A 164 2.54 -6.03 34.21
C ALA A 164 1.90 -7.28 33.56
N GLU A 165 0.61 -7.48 33.72
CA GLU A 165 -0.12 -8.61 33.14
C GLU A 165 -0.17 -8.53 31.61
N ASN A 166 -0.43 -9.66 30.97
CA ASN A 166 -0.51 -9.74 29.50
C ASN A 166 -1.64 -8.88 28.93
N ILE A 167 -2.74 -8.75 29.65
CA ILE A 167 -3.83 -7.80 29.36
C ILE A 167 -3.96 -6.89 30.57
N SER A 168 -3.86 -5.58 30.36
CA SER A 168 -3.91 -4.59 31.40
C SER A 168 -4.79 -3.41 31.00
N PRO A 169 -5.55 -2.80 31.91
CA PRO A 169 -6.07 -1.45 31.68
C PRO A 169 -4.92 -0.49 31.37
N VAL A 170 -5.17 0.50 30.52
CA VAL A 170 -4.20 1.54 30.17
C VAL A 170 -4.27 2.64 31.22
N GLU A 171 -3.11 3.06 31.75
CA GLU A 171 -3.00 4.21 32.65
C GLU A 171 -2.90 5.51 31.86
N MET A 172 -2.06 5.51 30.81
CA MET A 172 -1.81 6.68 29.98
C MET A 172 -1.41 6.26 28.57
N PHE A 173 -1.83 7.05 27.59
CA PHE A 173 -1.33 7.00 26.22
C PHE A 173 -0.58 8.30 25.91
N LYS A 174 0.56 8.20 25.22
CA LYS A 174 1.34 9.38 24.82
C LYS A 174 1.89 9.23 23.41
N GLU A 175 1.45 10.08 22.51
CA GLU A 175 1.91 10.08 21.11
C GLU A 175 3.25 10.81 20.97
N LYS A 176 4.24 10.16 20.38
CA LYS A 176 5.55 10.69 19.97
C LYS A 176 6.24 11.57 21.02
N PRO A 177 6.58 11.03 22.18
CA PRO A 177 7.34 11.76 23.20
C PRO A 177 8.78 12.04 22.71
N ASP A 178 9.49 12.92 23.38
CA ASP A 178 10.94 13.04 23.16
C ASP A 178 11.70 11.81 23.68
N LYS A 179 12.99 11.68 23.31
CA LYS A 179 13.79 10.51 23.60
C LYS A 179 13.98 10.24 25.10
N GLU A 180 14.03 11.27 25.91
CA GLU A 180 14.18 11.16 27.37
C GLU A 180 12.91 10.64 28.02
N GLN A 181 11.77 11.18 27.63
CA GLN A 181 10.45 10.71 28.05
C GLN A 181 10.18 9.29 27.56
N ALA A 182 10.55 8.98 26.31
CA ALA A 182 10.44 7.62 25.76
C ALA A 182 11.23 6.60 26.61
N ALA A 183 12.46 6.92 26.99
CA ALA A 183 13.28 6.06 27.84
C ALA A 183 12.68 5.89 29.25
N GLU A 184 12.04 6.94 29.79
CA GLU A 184 11.35 6.85 31.08
C GLU A 184 10.09 5.96 30.98
N TYR A 185 9.29 6.11 29.94
CA TYR A 185 8.11 5.26 29.74
C TYR A 185 8.48 3.78 29.59
N ILE A 186 9.57 3.46 28.87
CA ILE A 186 10.07 2.07 28.75
C ILE A 186 10.43 1.52 30.14
N ARG A 187 11.06 2.31 31.02
CA ARG A 187 11.37 1.88 32.40
C ARG A 187 10.12 1.61 33.24
N GLN A 188 9.02 2.29 32.92
CA GLN A 188 7.70 2.07 33.54
C GLN A 188 6.95 0.88 32.93
N GLY A 189 7.54 0.15 31.96
CA GLY A 189 6.92 -0.98 31.29
C GLY A 189 5.98 -0.62 30.17
N ALA A 190 6.12 0.58 29.59
CA ALA A 190 5.32 1.02 28.45
C ALA A 190 5.60 0.16 27.20
N LEU A 191 4.60 0.08 26.34
CA LEU A 191 4.60 -0.61 25.07
C LEU A 191 4.51 0.42 23.94
N TRP A 192 5.04 0.09 22.76
CA TRP A 192 4.80 0.92 21.57
C TRP A 192 3.38 0.72 21.04
N ASN A 193 2.77 1.79 20.58
CA ASN A 193 1.56 1.75 19.79
C ASN A 193 1.92 1.38 18.33
N GLY A 194 1.57 0.17 17.94
CA GLY A 194 1.76 -0.33 16.56
C GLY A 194 0.60 0.02 15.61
N GLY A 195 -0.36 0.84 16.05
CA GLY A 195 -1.53 1.20 15.25
C GLY A 195 -2.55 0.06 15.10
N VAL A 196 -2.55 -0.90 16.03
CA VAL A 196 -3.46 -2.04 16.04
C VAL A 196 -4.50 -1.86 17.13
N PHE A 197 -5.77 -1.77 16.72
CA PHE A 197 -6.90 -1.49 17.57
C PHE A 197 -8.01 -2.52 17.33
N ALA A 198 -8.67 -2.97 18.40
CA ALA A 198 -9.90 -3.75 18.29
C ALA A 198 -11.00 -3.13 19.16
N PHE A 199 -12.23 -3.15 18.63
CA PHE A 199 -13.40 -2.54 19.27
C PHE A 199 -14.68 -3.16 18.71
N ARG A 200 -15.83 -2.95 19.36
CA ARG A 200 -17.14 -3.22 18.74
C ARG A 200 -17.45 -2.10 17.74
N LEU A 201 -18.00 -2.46 16.59
CA LEU A 201 -18.25 -1.53 15.48
C LEU A 201 -19.02 -0.27 15.95
N ASN A 202 -20.07 -0.44 16.76
CA ASN A 202 -20.88 0.67 17.29
C ASN A 202 -20.07 1.74 18.02
N TYR A 203 -19.02 1.35 18.75
CA TYR A 203 -18.24 2.31 19.50
C TYR A 203 -17.58 3.34 18.60
N VAL A 204 -16.86 2.89 17.55
CA VAL A 204 -16.18 3.83 16.65
C VAL A 204 -17.16 4.56 15.73
N LEU A 205 -18.28 3.94 15.35
CA LEU A 205 -19.36 4.65 14.65
C LEU A 205 -19.94 5.78 15.49
N GLN A 206 -20.19 5.53 16.78
CA GLN A 206 -20.65 6.59 17.69
C GLN A 206 -19.61 7.72 17.79
N LYS A 207 -18.33 7.41 17.95
CA LYS A 207 -17.25 8.42 17.94
C LYS A 207 -17.17 9.19 16.63
N ALA A 208 -17.39 8.51 15.50
CA ALA A 208 -17.45 9.17 14.20
C ALA A 208 -18.63 10.17 14.14
N HIS A 209 -19.83 9.79 14.60
CA HIS A 209 -21.00 10.70 14.67
C HIS A 209 -20.84 11.83 15.68
N GLU A 210 -20.10 11.62 16.77
CA GLU A 210 -19.80 12.69 17.75
C GLU A 210 -18.88 13.78 17.15
N LEU A 211 -17.98 13.41 16.22
CA LEU A 211 -16.94 14.27 15.67
C LEU A 211 -17.22 14.75 14.24
N ILE A 212 -18.07 14.02 13.50
CA ILE A 212 -18.43 14.29 12.10
C ILE A 212 -19.94 14.19 11.94
N GLU A 213 -20.55 15.17 11.31
CA GLU A 213 -21.98 15.15 10.99
C GLU A 213 -22.21 14.40 9.66
N PHE A 214 -22.76 13.19 9.72
CA PHE A 214 -23.13 12.40 8.55
C PHE A 214 -24.30 11.46 8.87
N THR A 215 -24.99 10.95 7.85
CA THR A 215 -26.14 10.05 8.00
C THR A 215 -25.79 8.60 7.71
N ASP A 216 -24.97 8.35 6.70
CA ASP A 216 -24.56 7.04 6.21
C ASP A 216 -23.22 7.12 5.48
N TYR A 217 -22.74 5.97 4.97
CA TYR A 217 -21.48 5.87 4.24
C TYR A 217 -21.40 6.82 3.05
N GLU A 218 -22.46 6.92 2.23
CA GLU A 218 -22.46 7.75 1.02
C GLU A 218 -22.40 9.24 1.36
N ASP A 219 -23.11 9.68 2.41
CA ASP A 219 -23.08 11.05 2.88
C ASP A 219 -21.68 11.39 3.45
N LEU A 220 -21.08 10.47 4.23
CA LEU A 220 -19.72 10.65 4.74
C LEU A 220 -18.70 10.73 3.60
N LEU A 221 -18.82 9.86 2.60
CA LEU A 221 -17.97 9.86 1.41
C LEU A 221 -18.08 11.19 0.64
N ALA A 222 -19.30 11.70 0.45
CA ALA A 222 -19.54 12.96 -0.24
C ALA A 222 -18.94 14.18 0.48
N LYS A 223 -18.90 14.15 1.83
CA LYS A 223 -18.33 15.20 2.68
C LYS A 223 -16.84 15.04 2.96
N TYR A 224 -16.22 13.93 2.56
CA TYR A 224 -14.89 13.53 3.00
C TYR A 224 -13.81 14.58 2.79
N GLU A 225 -13.85 15.33 1.69
CA GLU A 225 -12.88 16.38 1.37
C GLU A 225 -12.92 17.58 2.34
N THR A 226 -14.02 17.74 3.07
CA THR A 226 -14.19 18.83 4.05
C THR A 226 -13.73 18.45 5.46
N LEU A 227 -13.47 17.17 5.73
CA LEU A 227 -13.14 16.66 7.05
C LEU A 227 -11.83 17.20 7.57
N GLN A 228 -11.74 17.37 8.88
CA GLN A 228 -10.50 17.73 9.56
C GLN A 228 -9.47 16.62 9.40
N LYS A 229 -8.22 17.00 9.10
CA LYS A 229 -7.10 16.07 9.08
C LYS A 229 -6.62 15.80 10.49
N ILE A 230 -6.88 14.60 11.02
CA ILE A 230 -6.52 14.20 12.39
C ILE A 230 -6.29 12.69 12.47
N SER A 231 -5.33 12.25 13.28
CA SER A 231 -5.11 10.81 13.51
C SER A 231 -6.16 10.23 14.47
N PHE A 232 -6.37 8.92 14.40
CA PHE A 232 -7.23 8.18 15.32
C PHE A 232 -6.70 8.27 16.76
N ASP A 233 -5.40 8.26 16.92
CA ASP A 233 -4.74 8.41 18.20
C ASP A 233 -5.15 9.71 18.92
N TYR A 234 -5.05 10.86 18.25
CA TYR A 234 -5.44 12.16 18.80
C TYR A 234 -6.94 12.36 18.90
N ALA A 235 -7.70 11.83 17.95
CA ALA A 235 -9.15 12.04 17.94
C ALA A 235 -9.85 11.20 19.02
N VAL A 236 -9.40 9.95 19.21
CA VAL A 236 -10.10 8.93 20.01
C VAL A 236 -9.22 8.38 21.13
N VAL A 237 -8.05 7.78 20.80
CA VAL A 237 -7.29 6.97 21.77
C VAL A 237 -6.81 7.78 22.98
N GLU A 238 -6.26 8.98 22.79
CA GLU A 238 -5.80 9.83 23.90
C GLU A 238 -6.92 10.31 24.82
N LYS A 239 -8.18 10.28 24.37
CA LYS A 239 -9.34 10.82 25.10
C LYS A 239 -10.20 9.74 25.73
N GLU A 240 -10.00 8.49 25.34
CA GLU A 240 -10.81 7.36 25.81
C GLU A 240 -10.27 6.86 27.15
N PRO A 241 -11.08 6.88 28.24
CA PRO A 241 -10.63 6.38 29.55
C PRO A 241 -10.69 4.87 29.71
N GLU A 242 -11.53 4.19 28.91
CA GLU A 242 -11.78 2.75 29.04
C GLU A 242 -11.04 1.96 27.95
N ILE A 243 -9.72 1.89 28.10
CA ILE A 243 -8.82 1.20 27.19
C ILE A 243 -8.11 0.06 27.91
N GLU A 244 -7.98 -1.08 27.23
CA GLU A 244 -7.08 -2.15 27.60
C GLU A 244 -5.94 -2.27 26.56
N VAL A 245 -4.80 -2.79 27.00
CA VAL A 245 -3.70 -3.17 26.13
C VAL A 245 -3.39 -4.65 26.30
N MET A 246 -3.22 -5.35 25.19
CA MET A 246 -2.69 -6.71 25.13
C MET A 246 -1.24 -6.65 24.67
N ARG A 247 -0.31 -7.22 25.46
CA ARG A 247 1.11 -7.26 25.13
C ARG A 247 1.40 -8.19 23.97
N PHE A 248 2.26 -7.76 23.08
CA PHE A 248 2.81 -8.57 21.99
C PHE A 248 4.33 -8.49 22.02
N ALA A 249 4.98 -9.65 22.25
CA ALA A 249 6.42 -9.79 22.34
C ALA A 249 7.04 -10.47 21.10
N GLY A 250 6.26 -10.67 20.04
CA GLY A 250 6.74 -11.25 18.79
C GLY A 250 7.46 -10.26 17.89
N THR A 251 7.85 -10.71 16.72
CA THR A 251 8.52 -9.87 15.72
C THR A 251 7.56 -8.83 15.16
N TRP A 252 7.93 -7.57 15.33
CA TRP A 252 7.25 -6.42 14.72
C TRP A 252 8.28 -5.37 14.30
N LYS A 253 8.30 -5.00 13.01
CA LYS A 253 9.20 -3.99 12.46
C LYS A 253 8.44 -3.05 11.52
N ASP A 254 8.58 -1.73 11.72
CA ASP A 254 8.12 -0.73 10.75
C ASP A 254 9.13 -0.62 9.61
N LEU A 255 8.69 -0.98 8.40
CA LEU A 255 9.52 -0.91 7.19
C LEU A 255 9.37 0.44 6.48
N GLY A 256 9.53 1.51 7.23
CA GLY A 256 9.36 2.88 6.72
C GLY A 256 10.55 3.47 5.96
N THR A 257 11.73 2.86 6.03
CA THR A 257 12.99 3.34 5.44
C THR A 257 13.78 2.19 4.83
N TRP A 258 14.75 2.49 3.98
CA TRP A 258 15.64 1.48 3.41
C TRP A 258 16.41 0.70 4.47
N ASN A 259 16.86 1.38 5.54
CA ASN A 259 17.55 0.73 6.63
C ASN A 259 16.69 -0.38 7.25
N THR A 260 15.48 -0.04 7.70
CA THR A 260 14.59 -1.04 8.33
C THR A 260 14.06 -2.09 7.34
N LEU A 261 13.87 -1.72 6.06
CA LEU A 261 13.47 -2.64 5.02
C LEU A 261 14.54 -3.72 4.76
N THR A 262 15.80 -3.31 4.62
CA THR A 262 16.92 -4.24 4.37
C THR A 262 17.19 -5.21 5.52
N GLU A 263 16.79 -4.86 6.75
CA GLU A 263 16.85 -5.78 7.91
C GLU A 263 15.77 -6.88 7.87
N ALA A 264 14.73 -6.70 7.09
CA ALA A 264 13.64 -7.65 6.94
C ALA A 264 13.73 -8.46 5.64
N MET A 265 14.68 -8.12 4.75
CA MET A 265 14.91 -8.88 3.51
C MET A 265 15.55 -10.22 3.83
N ASP A 266 15.06 -11.28 3.23
CA ASP A 266 15.58 -12.65 3.33
C ASP A 266 16.78 -12.91 2.41
N SER A 267 17.05 -12.00 1.46
CA SER A 267 18.19 -12.03 0.55
C SER A 267 18.86 -10.67 0.46
N ALA A 268 20.19 -10.67 0.35
CA ALA A 268 20.95 -9.44 0.11
C ALA A 268 20.69 -8.82 -1.26
N CYS A 269 20.20 -9.61 -2.24
CA CYS A 269 19.92 -9.15 -3.59
C CYS A 269 18.51 -9.58 -4.02
N VAL A 270 17.76 -8.62 -4.59
CA VAL A 270 16.53 -8.85 -5.34
C VAL A 270 16.76 -8.31 -6.75
N GLY A 271 16.46 -9.13 -7.79
CA GLY A 271 16.79 -8.82 -9.18
C GLY A 271 18.24 -9.17 -9.56
N GLU A 272 18.67 -8.77 -10.76
CA GLU A 272 20.02 -9.10 -11.27
C GLU A 272 21.09 -8.24 -10.56
N ALA A 273 21.75 -8.82 -9.55
CA ALA A 273 22.80 -8.17 -8.80
C ALA A 273 23.87 -9.16 -8.33
N VAL A 274 25.12 -8.69 -8.27
CA VAL A 274 26.27 -9.46 -7.77
C VAL A 274 27.02 -8.63 -6.72
N LEU A 275 27.24 -9.22 -5.54
CA LEU A 275 28.08 -8.68 -4.51
C LEU A 275 29.37 -9.48 -4.45
N ASN A 276 30.54 -8.83 -4.49
CA ASN A 276 31.79 -9.56 -4.28
C ASN A 276 32.00 -9.90 -2.79
N GLU A 277 32.95 -10.77 -2.49
CA GLU A 277 33.24 -11.30 -1.13
C GLU A 277 33.72 -10.24 -0.14
N THR A 278 34.11 -9.05 -0.61
CA THR A 278 34.54 -7.94 0.25
C THR A 278 33.40 -7.01 0.67
N CYS A 279 32.22 -7.16 0.09
CA CYS A 279 31.03 -6.44 0.54
C CYS A 279 30.58 -6.88 1.94
N ARG A 280 30.15 -5.91 2.77
CA ARG A 280 29.66 -6.14 4.13
C ARG A 280 28.36 -5.39 4.34
N ASN A 281 27.29 -6.08 4.75
CA ASN A 281 25.97 -5.48 5.02
C ASN A 281 25.44 -4.64 3.85
N VAL A 282 25.64 -5.11 2.61
CA VAL A 282 25.17 -4.45 1.38
C VAL A 282 23.89 -5.13 0.89
N HIS A 283 22.88 -4.37 0.52
CA HIS A 283 21.66 -4.86 -0.08
C HIS A 283 21.41 -4.17 -1.41
N VAL A 284 20.95 -4.95 -2.37
CA VAL A 284 20.61 -4.47 -3.73
C VAL A 284 19.19 -4.87 -4.07
N VAL A 285 18.38 -3.89 -4.49
CA VAL A 285 17.05 -4.15 -5.10
C VAL A 285 17.06 -3.55 -6.49
N ASN A 286 17.09 -4.41 -7.50
CA ASN A 286 17.22 -4.02 -8.89
C ASN A 286 16.01 -4.48 -9.70
N GLU A 287 15.18 -3.53 -10.15
CA GLU A 287 14.04 -3.76 -11.04
C GLU A 287 14.35 -3.45 -12.51
N LEU A 288 15.60 -3.11 -12.81
CA LEU A 288 16.05 -2.87 -14.19
C LEU A 288 16.51 -4.17 -14.85
N ASP A 289 16.46 -4.21 -16.18
CA ASP A 289 16.97 -5.33 -17.01
C ASP A 289 18.50 -5.24 -17.22
N MET A 290 19.20 -4.54 -16.34
CA MET A 290 20.66 -4.37 -16.37
C MET A 290 21.26 -4.90 -15.07
N PRO A 291 22.34 -5.69 -15.10
CA PRO A 291 22.95 -6.21 -13.89
C PRO A 291 23.62 -5.11 -13.06
N VAL A 292 23.55 -5.24 -11.74
CA VAL A 292 24.25 -4.38 -10.77
C VAL A 292 25.41 -5.16 -10.16
N LEU A 293 26.63 -4.64 -10.26
CA LEU A 293 27.83 -5.20 -9.62
C LEU A 293 28.29 -4.27 -8.49
N CYS A 294 28.36 -4.78 -7.26
CA CYS A 294 28.88 -4.06 -6.10
C CYS A 294 30.18 -4.72 -5.61
N MET A 295 31.21 -3.93 -5.37
CA MET A 295 32.52 -4.39 -4.91
C MET A 295 33.06 -3.53 -3.78
N GLY A 296 33.48 -4.16 -2.67
CA GLY A 296 34.17 -3.46 -1.57
C GLY A 296 33.31 -2.46 -0.80
N LEU A 297 31.98 -2.56 -0.88
CA LEU A 297 31.04 -1.65 -0.20
C LEU A 297 30.73 -2.16 1.21
N GLN A 298 30.37 -1.21 2.10
CA GLN A 298 29.97 -1.51 3.47
C GLN A 298 28.78 -0.64 3.88
N ASP A 299 27.78 -1.26 4.55
CA ASP A 299 26.57 -0.62 5.10
C ASP A 299 25.77 0.21 4.06
N ILE A 300 25.72 -0.29 2.83
CA ILE A 300 25.12 0.39 1.67
C ILE A 300 23.82 -0.30 1.25
N VAL A 301 22.87 0.52 0.80
CA VAL A 301 21.74 0.08 -0.03
C VAL A 301 21.88 0.64 -1.44
N VAL A 302 21.68 -0.22 -2.43
CA VAL A 302 21.52 0.13 -3.85
C VAL A 302 20.12 -0.24 -4.27
N ALA A 303 19.36 0.74 -4.75
CA ALA A 303 18.03 0.50 -5.29
C ALA A 303 17.94 1.09 -6.69
N ALA A 304 17.52 0.29 -7.66
CA ALA A 304 17.42 0.68 -9.05
C ALA A 304 16.03 0.34 -9.60
N SER A 305 15.37 1.29 -10.21
CA SER A 305 14.07 1.12 -10.87
C SER A 305 13.96 2.08 -12.06
N PRO A 306 12.90 2.01 -12.87
CA PRO A 306 12.66 3.02 -13.92
C PRO A 306 12.57 4.46 -13.40
N GLU A 307 12.23 4.68 -12.13
CA GLU A 307 12.20 6.01 -11.50
C GLU A 307 13.60 6.59 -11.23
N GLY A 308 14.64 5.76 -11.15
CA GLY A 308 16.02 6.19 -10.90
C GLY A 308 16.86 5.19 -10.15
N ILE A 309 18.03 5.63 -9.69
CA ILE A 309 18.99 4.80 -8.93
C ILE A 309 19.36 5.53 -7.64
N LEU A 310 19.22 4.83 -6.52
CA LEU A 310 19.70 5.24 -5.20
C LEU A 310 20.94 4.42 -4.85
N VAL A 311 22.01 5.08 -4.44
CA VAL A 311 23.14 4.49 -3.72
C VAL A 311 23.31 5.28 -2.45
N SER A 312 23.11 4.64 -1.30
CA SER A 312 23.10 5.34 -0.02
C SER A 312 23.69 4.48 1.09
N ASP A 313 24.37 5.11 2.02
CA ASP A 313 24.52 4.56 3.36
C ASP A 313 23.14 4.25 3.94
N LYS A 314 23.00 3.13 4.68
CA LYS A 314 21.71 2.66 5.19
C LYS A 314 21.06 3.63 6.17
N GLU A 315 21.83 4.23 7.09
CA GLU A 315 21.29 5.19 8.05
C GLU A 315 20.88 6.49 7.35
N GLN A 316 21.73 6.99 6.44
CA GLN A 316 21.45 8.20 5.65
C GLN A 316 20.22 8.06 4.75
N SER A 317 19.91 6.85 4.31
CA SER A 317 18.70 6.55 3.51
C SER A 317 17.39 6.96 4.19
N SER A 318 17.39 7.09 5.52
CA SER A 318 16.22 7.57 6.27
C SER A 318 15.87 9.03 6.03
N TYR A 319 16.81 9.81 5.49
CA TYR A 319 16.70 11.26 5.29
C TYR A 319 16.52 11.68 3.83
N ILE A 320 16.23 10.75 2.90
CA ILE A 320 16.15 11.03 1.45
C ILE A 320 14.99 11.94 1.05
N LYS A 321 13.92 12.03 1.86
CA LYS A 321 12.66 12.71 1.49
C LYS A 321 12.84 14.15 0.99
N PRO A 322 13.63 15.05 1.61
CA PRO A 322 13.82 16.41 1.11
C PRO A 322 14.44 16.46 -0.29
N TYR A 323 15.35 15.54 -0.59
CA TYR A 323 16.02 15.45 -1.89
C TYR A 323 15.09 14.94 -2.99
N VAL A 324 14.39 13.84 -2.70
CA VAL A 324 13.45 13.22 -3.64
C VAL A 324 12.28 14.14 -3.97
N SER A 325 11.81 14.93 -2.99
CA SER A 325 10.72 15.89 -3.20
C SER A 325 11.06 17.00 -4.20
N SER A 326 12.35 17.20 -4.52
CA SER A 326 12.79 18.15 -5.56
C SER A 326 12.81 17.58 -6.98
N PHE A 327 12.64 16.26 -7.14
CA PHE A 327 12.61 15.63 -8.46
C PHE A 327 11.25 15.88 -9.12
N THR A 328 11.30 16.38 -10.35
CA THR A 328 10.12 16.77 -11.15
C THR A 328 9.89 15.83 -12.31
N GLN A 329 10.13 14.53 -12.15
CA GLN A 329 9.90 13.59 -13.23
C GLN A 329 8.48 13.00 -13.16
N GLN A 330 7.98 12.57 -14.30
CA GLN A 330 6.73 11.82 -14.37
C GLN A 330 6.92 10.40 -13.82
N VAL A 331 5.81 9.75 -13.47
CA VAL A 331 5.81 8.35 -13.02
C VAL A 331 6.27 7.44 -14.16
N MET A 332 7.41 6.77 -13.97
CA MET A 332 8.02 5.91 -14.99
C MET A 332 7.48 4.48 -14.99
N PHE A 333 6.91 4.03 -13.85
CA PHE A 333 6.30 2.70 -13.70
C PHE A 333 5.05 2.77 -12.84
N ALA A 334 3.97 2.07 -13.25
CA ALA A 334 2.81 1.84 -12.39
C ALA A 334 2.10 0.52 -12.73
N GLU A 335 1.60 -0.13 -11.68
CA GLU A 335 0.62 -1.21 -11.80
C GLU A 335 -0.78 -0.64 -12.00
N LYS A 336 -1.56 -1.29 -12.86
CA LYS A 336 -2.97 -1.01 -13.14
C LYS A 336 -3.79 -2.27 -12.90
N SER A 337 -5.09 -2.16 -12.71
CA SER A 337 -5.97 -3.33 -12.55
C SER A 337 -5.88 -4.33 -13.72
N TRP A 338 -5.46 -3.88 -14.88
CA TRP A 338 -5.32 -4.71 -16.07
C TRP A 338 -3.89 -5.22 -16.32
N GLY A 339 -2.89 -4.82 -15.52
CA GLY A 339 -1.48 -5.16 -15.72
C GLY A 339 -0.55 -4.05 -15.27
N SER A 340 0.40 -3.64 -16.11
CA SER A 340 1.36 -2.57 -15.77
C SER A 340 1.81 -1.80 -17.01
N PHE A 341 2.40 -0.65 -16.79
CA PHE A 341 3.17 0.05 -17.81
C PHE A 341 4.54 0.50 -17.27
N ARG A 342 5.51 0.57 -18.17
CA ARG A 342 6.83 1.14 -17.92
C ARG A 342 7.19 2.09 -19.04
N ILE A 343 7.51 3.34 -18.72
CA ILE A 343 8.05 4.30 -19.67
C ILE A 343 9.50 3.91 -19.96
N MET A 344 9.82 3.80 -21.23
CA MET A 344 11.14 3.37 -21.72
C MET A 344 11.96 4.55 -22.23
N ASP A 345 11.29 5.56 -22.83
CA ASP A 345 11.94 6.70 -23.42
C ASP A 345 11.00 7.91 -23.41
N VAL A 346 11.55 9.09 -23.15
CA VAL A 346 10.83 10.36 -23.07
C VAL A 346 11.56 11.40 -23.89
N GLU A 347 10.96 11.84 -24.98
CA GLU A 347 11.44 12.90 -25.84
C GLU A 347 10.44 14.06 -25.89
N LYS A 348 10.82 15.16 -26.52
CA LYS A 348 10.00 16.38 -26.58
C LYS A 348 8.62 16.15 -27.23
N GLU A 349 8.57 15.34 -28.28
CA GLU A 349 7.37 15.08 -29.08
C GLU A 349 7.05 13.59 -29.22
N SER A 350 7.69 12.75 -28.38
CA SER A 350 7.40 11.32 -28.34
C SER A 350 7.57 10.71 -26.95
N LEU A 351 6.80 9.67 -26.68
CA LEU A 351 6.87 8.88 -25.47
C LEU A 351 6.77 7.39 -25.85
N THR A 352 7.75 6.58 -25.42
CA THR A 352 7.73 5.14 -25.64
C THR A 352 7.41 4.41 -24.35
N ILE A 353 6.40 3.56 -24.38
CA ILE A 353 5.90 2.83 -23.21
C ILE A 353 5.86 1.34 -23.52
N LYS A 354 6.34 0.51 -22.61
CA LYS A 354 6.03 -0.92 -22.59
C LYS A 354 4.78 -1.13 -21.73
N VAL A 355 3.76 -1.70 -22.32
CA VAL A 355 2.50 -2.08 -21.66
C VAL A 355 2.43 -3.58 -21.57
N THR A 356 2.10 -4.09 -20.37
CA THR A 356 1.84 -5.52 -20.14
C THR A 356 0.43 -5.68 -19.59
N LEU A 357 -0.41 -6.46 -20.29
CA LEU A 357 -1.74 -6.83 -19.82
C LEU A 357 -1.74 -8.25 -19.27
N ASN A 358 -2.35 -8.43 -18.11
CA ASN A 358 -2.56 -9.75 -17.52
C ASN A 358 -3.60 -10.56 -18.34
N PRO A 359 -3.49 -11.90 -18.39
CA PRO A 359 -4.47 -12.75 -19.07
C PRO A 359 -5.90 -12.46 -18.61
N GLY A 360 -6.84 -12.34 -19.56
CA GLY A 360 -8.25 -12.05 -19.29
C GLY A 360 -8.57 -10.59 -18.97
N HIS A 361 -7.59 -9.70 -18.92
CA HIS A 361 -7.80 -8.29 -18.58
C HIS A 361 -7.86 -7.40 -19.84
N LYS A 362 -8.42 -6.20 -19.64
CA LYS A 362 -8.60 -5.22 -20.71
C LYS A 362 -8.33 -3.79 -20.24
N MET A 363 -7.85 -2.97 -21.15
CA MET A 363 -7.80 -1.52 -20.94
C MET A 363 -9.19 -0.89 -21.01
N ASN A 364 -9.36 0.31 -20.49
CA ASN A 364 -10.55 1.12 -20.75
C ASN A 364 -10.63 1.48 -22.23
N TYR A 365 -11.84 1.46 -22.81
CA TYR A 365 -12.07 2.02 -24.15
C TYR A 365 -11.92 3.54 -24.09
N HIS A 366 -10.98 4.11 -24.85
CA HIS A 366 -10.60 5.52 -24.74
C HIS A 366 -10.06 6.10 -26.04
N SER A 367 -9.88 7.41 -26.09
CA SER A 367 -9.17 8.14 -27.15
C SER A 367 -8.29 9.23 -26.58
N HIS A 368 -7.40 9.75 -27.42
CA HIS A 368 -6.52 10.91 -27.15
C HIS A 368 -6.77 11.98 -28.20
N GLU A 369 -6.76 13.24 -27.80
CA GLU A 369 -7.01 14.38 -28.70
C GLU A 369 -5.74 14.95 -29.30
N PHE A 370 -4.62 14.88 -28.56
CA PHE A 370 -3.40 15.61 -28.90
C PHE A 370 -2.22 14.72 -29.30
N ARG A 371 -2.46 13.40 -29.44
CA ARG A 371 -1.41 12.45 -29.82
C ARG A 371 -1.91 11.33 -30.72
N ASP A 372 -1.03 10.88 -31.61
CA ASP A 372 -1.16 9.60 -32.31
C ASP A 372 -0.52 8.50 -31.46
N GLU A 373 -1.00 7.26 -31.57
CA GLU A 373 -0.37 6.10 -30.97
C GLU A 373 -0.06 5.02 -32.01
N VAL A 374 1.13 4.43 -31.89
CA VAL A 374 1.53 3.24 -32.67
C VAL A 374 1.83 2.12 -31.67
N TRP A 375 1.10 1.04 -31.78
CA TRP A 375 1.30 -0.14 -30.95
C TRP A 375 1.97 -1.26 -31.76
N THR A 376 3.02 -1.84 -31.19
CA THR A 376 3.66 -3.05 -31.71
C THR A 376 3.47 -4.15 -30.67
N VAL A 377 2.75 -5.19 -31.00
CA VAL A 377 2.60 -6.38 -30.16
C VAL A 377 3.92 -7.16 -30.18
N ILE A 378 4.54 -7.34 -29.01
CA ILE A 378 5.85 -8.00 -28.90
C ILE A 378 5.77 -9.39 -28.27
N TYR A 379 4.66 -9.69 -27.55
CA TYR A 379 4.44 -10.98 -26.89
C TYR A 379 2.94 -11.23 -26.68
N GLY A 380 2.54 -12.52 -26.76
CA GLY A 380 1.18 -12.95 -26.44
C GLY A 380 0.17 -12.73 -27.57
N GLU A 381 -1.09 -13.01 -27.23
CA GLU A 381 -2.25 -12.93 -28.11
C GLU A 381 -3.41 -12.22 -27.40
N GLY A 382 -4.24 -11.53 -28.18
CA GLY A 382 -5.39 -10.80 -27.65
C GLY A 382 -6.26 -10.22 -28.74
N ARG A 383 -7.00 -9.19 -28.37
CA ARG A 383 -7.90 -8.47 -29.28
C ARG A 383 -7.72 -6.98 -29.11
N ALA A 384 -7.67 -6.26 -30.22
CA ALA A 384 -7.73 -4.81 -30.26
C ALA A 384 -9.13 -4.38 -30.75
N VAL A 385 -9.70 -3.37 -30.11
CA VAL A 385 -10.91 -2.70 -30.63
C VAL A 385 -10.51 -1.30 -31.05
N ILE A 386 -10.73 -0.95 -32.29
CA ILE A 386 -10.38 0.33 -32.90
C ILE A 386 -11.64 0.89 -33.57
N ASP A 387 -12.12 2.05 -33.11
CA ASP A 387 -13.39 2.70 -33.54
C ASP A 387 -14.61 1.76 -33.59
N GLY A 388 -14.63 0.80 -32.63
CA GLY A 388 -15.72 -0.18 -32.52
C GLY A 388 -15.49 -1.47 -33.29
N GLU A 389 -14.47 -1.58 -34.12
CA GLU A 389 -14.11 -2.80 -34.86
C GLU A 389 -13.13 -3.64 -34.05
N GLU A 390 -13.52 -4.89 -33.74
CA GLU A 390 -12.66 -5.85 -33.05
C GLU A 390 -11.82 -6.66 -34.05
N ARG A 391 -10.53 -6.82 -33.73
CA ARG A 391 -9.62 -7.70 -34.47
C ARG A 391 -8.68 -8.44 -33.54
N ARG A 392 -8.34 -9.68 -33.88
CA ARG A 392 -7.30 -10.44 -33.19
C ARG A 392 -5.93 -9.83 -33.43
N VAL A 393 -5.10 -9.87 -32.43
CA VAL A 393 -3.71 -9.39 -32.45
C VAL A 393 -2.78 -10.41 -31.82
N LYS A 394 -1.56 -10.50 -32.35
CA LYS A 394 -0.49 -11.36 -31.85
C LYS A 394 0.87 -10.72 -32.06
N ALA A 395 1.92 -11.33 -31.51
CA ALA A 395 3.28 -10.85 -31.67
C ALA A 395 3.65 -10.59 -33.15
N GLY A 396 4.19 -9.40 -33.44
CA GLY A 396 4.51 -8.90 -34.78
C GLY A 396 3.46 -7.97 -35.39
N ASP A 397 2.25 -7.91 -34.85
CA ASP A 397 1.22 -7.00 -35.38
C ASP A 397 1.50 -5.55 -34.97
N VAL A 398 1.23 -4.63 -35.89
CA VAL A 398 1.38 -3.19 -35.71
C VAL A 398 0.03 -2.51 -35.90
N LEU A 399 -0.36 -1.66 -34.95
CA LEU A 399 -1.60 -0.90 -34.95
C LEU A 399 -1.29 0.58 -34.92
N ARG A 400 -2.00 1.37 -35.71
CA ARG A 400 -1.88 2.81 -35.67
C ARG A 400 -3.23 3.45 -35.32
N MET A 401 -3.23 4.28 -34.30
CA MET A 401 -4.37 5.05 -33.82
C MET A 401 -4.06 6.53 -33.97
N PRO A 402 -4.58 7.23 -34.97
CA PRO A 402 -4.46 8.69 -35.04
C PRO A 402 -5.23 9.35 -33.89
N ALA A 403 -4.88 10.60 -33.60
CA ALA A 403 -5.59 11.43 -32.63
C ALA A 403 -7.11 11.38 -32.86
N GLY A 404 -7.89 11.24 -31.78
CA GLY A 404 -9.33 11.08 -31.82
C GLY A 404 -9.82 9.64 -32.01
N CYS A 405 -9.01 8.71 -32.47
CA CYS A 405 -9.35 7.30 -32.64
C CYS A 405 -9.66 6.66 -31.29
N ARG A 406 -10.78 5.93 -31.18
CA ARG A 406 -11.15 5.21 -29.95
C ARG A 406 -10.57 3.82 -29.99
N HIS A 407 -9.89 3.43 -28.92
CA HIS A 407 -9.20 2.15 -28.91
C HIS A 407 -9.14 1.50 -27.53
N MET A 408 -8.91 0.19 -27.50
CA MET A 408 -8.61 -0.61 -26.31
C MET A 408 -7.93 -1.92 -26.71
N LEU A 409 -7.26 -2.55 -25.74
CA LEU A 409 -6.74 -3.89 -25.82
C LEU A 409 -7.40 -4.81 -24.82
N LEU A 410 -7.57 -6.07 -25.22
CA LEU A 410 -7.97 -7.21 -24.39
C LEU A 410 -6.91 -8.29 -24.53
N ALA A 411 -6.47 -8.86 -23.44
CA ALA A 411 -5.46 -9.92 -23.41
C ALA A 411 -6.13 -11.28 -23.27
N ASP A 412 -5.92 -12.19 -24.23
CA ASP A 412 -6.35 -13.58 -24.10
C ASP A 412 -5.27 -14.40 -23.36
N THR A 413 -3.99 -14.11 -23.60
CA THR A 413 -2.83 -14.54 -22.80
C THR A 413 -2.16 -13.31 -22.18
N GLU A 414 -1.05 -13.42 -21.46
CA GLU A 414 -0.24 -12.23 -21.16
C GLU A 414 0.10 -11.55 -22.48
N LEU A 415 -0.22 -10.25 -22.58
CA LEU A 415 -0.05 -9.49 -23.82
C LEU A 415 0.89 -8.30 -23.57
N GLN A 416 2.02 -8.28 -24.29
CA GLN A 416 2.98 -7.18 -24.19
C GLN A 416 3.01 -6.35 -25.47
N VAL A 417 2.96 -5.04 -25.30
CA VAL A 417 2.91 -4.07 -26.40
C VAL A 417 3.92 -2.96 -26.15
N ILE A 418 4.68 -2.59 -27.19
CA ILE A 418 5.39 -1.31 -27.22
C ILE A 418 4.44 -0.28 -27.84
N GLU A 419 4.14 0.73 -27.07
CA GLU A 419 3.30 1.87 -27.43
C GLU A 419 4.21 3.07 -27.65
N VAL A 420 4.21 3.63 -28.87
CA VAL A 420 4.86 4.90 -29.17
C VAL A 420 3.79 5.96 -29.36
N GLN A 421 3.81 6.96 -28.49
CA GLN A 421 2.96 8.14 -28.53
C GLN A 421 3.70 9.26 -29.25
N LEU A 422 3.04 9.93 -30.19
CA LEU A 422 3.60 11.01 -30.99
C LEU A 422 2.70 12.26 -30.90
N GLY A 423 3.22 13.35 -30.37
CA GLY A 423 2.47 14.60 -30.20
C GLY A 423 3.25 15.66 -29.47
N LYS A 424 2.75 16.91 -29.49
CA LYS A 424 3.43 18.05 -28.85
C LYS A 424 3.15 18.17 -27.36
N ASP A 425 1.99 17.69 -26.92
CA ASP A 425 1.51 17.78 -25.52
C ASP A 425 1.05 16.41 -25.05
N ILE A 426 2.01 15.50 -24.86
CA ILE A 426 1.74 14.16 -24.38
C ILE A 426 1.51 14.21 -22.88
N SER A 427 0.26 14.04 -22.45
CA SER A 427 -0.16 14.10 -21.05
C SER A 427 -1.07 12.94 -20.70
N VAL A 428 -0.97 12.45 -19.46
CA VAL A 428 -1.93 11.46 -18.91
C VAL A 428 -3.35 12.01 -18.81
N GLN A 429 -3.52 13.33 -18.80
CA GLN A 429 -4.80 14.02 -18.79
C GLN A 429 -5.48 14.02 -20.17
N ASP A 430 -4.70 13.85 -21.25
CA ASP A 430 -5.22 13.66 -22.60
C ASP A 430 -5.78 12.24 -22.79
N LYS A 431 -6.77 11.90 -21.97
CA LYS A 431 -7.45 10.58 -22.04
C LYS A 431 -8.96 10.72 -21.80
N LYS A 432 -9.72 10.59 -22.87
CA LYS A 432 -11.19 10.56 -22.83
C LYS A 432 -11.66 9.11 -22.77
N LYS A 433 -12.32 8.72 -21.68
CA LYS A 433 -12.89 7.38 -21.50
C LYS A 433 -14.31 7.30 -22.06
N TYR A 434 -14.66 6.14 -22.59
CA TYR A 434 -16.00 5.85 -23.12
C TYR A 434 -16.63 4.67 -22.35
N PRO A 435 -17.96 4.56 -22.34
CA PRO A 435 -18.64 3.39 -21.77
C PRO A 435 -18.09 2.09 -22.33
N PRO A 436 -18.10 1.01 -21.55
CA PRO A 436 -17.74 -0.30 -22.06
C PRO A 436 -18.59 -0.64 -23.28
N LEU A 437 -17.93 -1.20 -24.32
CA LEU A 437 -18.68 -1.78 -25.43
C LEU A 437 -19.55 -2.90 -24.89
N LYS A 438 -20.82 -2.96 -25.33
CA LYS A 438 -21.68 -4.10 -24.99
C LYS A 438 -20.96 -5.38 -25.41
N PRO A 439 -21.03 -6.47 -24.62
CA PRO A 439 -20.54 -7.75 -25.08
C PRO A 439 -21.16 -8.06 -26.44
N LEU A 440 -20.28 -8.28 -27.42
CA LEU A 440 -20.69 -8.81 -28.72
C LEU A 440 -21.08 -10.28 -28.57
#